data_de0eb0e69f462b131c90f388f2ad1fb1
#
_entry.id   de0eb0e69f462b131c90f388f2ad1fb1
#
_cell.length_a   1.000
_cell.length_b   1.000
_cell.length_c   1.000
_cell.angle_alpha   90.00
_cell.angle_beta   90.00
_cell.angle_gamma   90.00
#
_symmetry.space_group_name_H-M   'P 1'
#
loop_
_entity.id
_entity.type
_entity.pdbx_description
1 polymer ?
#
loop_
_entity_poly.entity_id
_entity_poly.type
_entity_poly.pdbx_seq_one_letter_code
_entity_poly.pdbx_strand_id
1 'polypeptide(L)'
;MIIFYQPWVNALPSTPRHASPEQLEKTVRYLTQTVHPRSADNIDNLNRSAEYIKEVFVSSGARVTSQDVPITGGPYKNIVADYGPADGPLIIIGAHYDSASSYENDQLTYTPGADDNASGVAGLLELARLLQQQAPKTGVQLVAYASEEPPFFRSDEMGSAVHAASLERPVRLMIALEMIGYYDSAPGSQDYPYPAMSWLYPDRGDFIAWSAEYRISTPFVR
;
A
#
# COMPACT_ATOMS: atom_id res chain seq x y z
N MET A 1 -2.43 -20.84 -5.62
CA MET A 1 -3.87 -20.98 -5.27
C MET A 1 -4.19 -19.88 -4.28
N ILE A 2 -4.94 -18.88 -4.71
CA ILE A 2 -5.41 -17.79 -3.85
C ILE A 2 -6.62 -18.32 -3.08
N ILE A 3 -6.59 -18.24 -1.76
CA ILE A 3 -7.70 -18.63 -0.90
C ILE A 3 -8.28 -17.35 -0.31
N PHE A 4 -9.53 -17.06 -0.66
CA PHE A 4 -10.30 -16.00 -0.02
C PHE A 4 -10.81 -16.51 1.34
N TYR A 5 -10.37 -15.87 2.41
CA TYR A 5 -10.84 -16.19 3.74
C TYR A 5 -12.11 -15.40 4.09
N GLN A 6 -12.96 -16.07 4.76
CA GLN A 6 -14.38 -15.91 5.01
C GLN A 6 -14.78 -14.74 5.90
N PRO A 7 -15.94 -14.10 5.64
CA PRO A 7 -16.55 -13.08 6.50
C PRO A 7 -17.12 -13.59 7.84
N TRP A 8 -16.91 -14.85 8.19
CA TRP A 8 -17.41 -15.46 9.43
C TRP A 8 -16.45 -15.34 10.62
N VAL A 9 -15.45 -14.48 10.51
CA VAL A 9 -14.54 -14.22 11.63
C VAL A 9 -15.26 -13.32 12.62
N ASN A 10 -15.54 -13.83 13.81
CA ASN A 10 -16.01 -13.00 14.91
C ASN A 10 -14.99 -11.88 15.14
N ALA A 11 -15.46 -10.63 15.11
CA ALA A 11 -14.62 -9.48 15.40
C ALA A 11 -13.94 -9.69 16.76
N LEU A 12 -12.63 -9.76 16.78
CA LEU A 12 -11.87 -9.71 18.02
C LEU A 12 -12.15 -8.36 18.68
N PRO A 13 -12.35 -8.31 20.01
CA PRO A 13 -12.46 -7.04 20.70
C PRO A 13 -11.18 -6.23 20.45
N SER A 14 -11.28 -5.24 19.59
CA SER A 14 -10.18 -4.33 19.32
C SER A 14 -10.09 -3.30 20.44
N THR A 15 -8.92 -3.11 21.00
CA THR A 15 -8.62 -1.85 21.69
C THR A 15 -8.57 -0.77 20.59
N PRO A 16 -9.50 0.18 20.56
CA PRO A 16 -9.55 1.15 19.48
C PRO A 16 -8.30 2.04 19.53
N ARG A 17 -7.39 1.83 18.61
CA ARG A 17 -6.43 2.87 18.21
C ARG A 17 -7.03 3.51 16.99
N HIS A 18 -7.53 4.72 17.16
CA HIS A 18 -8.23 5.39 16.09
C HIS A 18 -7.22 5.98 15.11
N ALA A 19 -7.25 5.50 13.88
CA ALA A 19 -6.71 6.25 12.76
C ALA A 19 -7.44 7.60 12.67
N SER A 20 -6.74 8.67 12.29
CA SER A 20 -7.35 9.97 12.09
C SER A 20 -7.93 10.07 10.68
N PRO A 21 -9.26 10.16 10.53
CA PRO A 21 -9.88 10.37 9.22
C PRO A 21 -9.35 11.62 8.51
N GLU A 22 -9.07 12.68 9.26
CA GLU A 22 -8.57 13.95 8.71
C GLU A 22 -7.17 13.79 8.13
N GLN A 23 -6.30 12.99 8.77
CA GLN A 23 -4.95 12.73 8.26
C GLN A 23 -4.99 11.82 7.03
N LEU A 24 -5.86 10.81 7.05
CA LEU A 24 -6.08 9.93 5.89
C LEU A 24 -6.56 10.76 4.69
N GLU A 25 -7.61 11.56 4.87
CA GLU A 25 -8.15 12.43 3.81
C GLU A 25 -7.10 13.44 3.31
N LYS A 26 -6.35 14.08 4.22
CA LYS A 26 -5.28 15.02 3.87
C LYS A 26 -4.23 14.37 2.97
N THR A 27 -3.82 13.15 3.29
CA THR A 27 -2.84 12.40 2.49
C THR A 27 -3.39 12.08 1.10
N VAL A 28 -4.60 11.54 1.02
CA VAL A 28 -5.25 11.24 -0.25
C VAL A 28 -5.37 12.51 -1.11
N ARG A 29 -5.88 13.61 -0.54
CA ARG A 29 -5.99 14.89 -1.28
C ARG A 29 -4.65 15.43 -1.74
N TYR A 30 -3.62 15.36 -0.92
CA TYR A 30 -2.29 15.81 -1.33
C TYR A 30 -1.78 15.02 -2.54
N LEU A 31 -1.86 13.69 -2.48
CA LEU A 31 -1.39 12.81 -3.55
C LEU A 31 -2.22 12.96 -4.84
N THR A 32 -3.52 13.19 -4.74
CA THR A 32 -4.43 13.22 -5.89
C THR A 32 -4.66 14.60 -6.49
N GLN A 33 -4.39 15.67 -5.75
CA GLN A 33 -4.68 17.05 -6.18
C GLN A 33 -3.44 17.93 -6.27
N THR A 34 -2.46 17.73 -5.37
CA THR A 34 -1.28 18.60 -5.31
C THR A 34 -0.10 18.05 -6.12
N VAL A 35 0.08 16.74 -6.12
CA VAL A 35 1.19 16.05 -6.82
C VAL A 35 0.70 15.08 -7.91
N HIS A 36 -0.46 15.34 -8.45
CA HIS A 36 -1.03 14.62 -9.59
C HIS A 36 -0.55 15.23 -10.92
N PRO A 37 -0.31 14.41 -11.96
CA PRO A 37 -0.28 12.94 -11.95
C PRO A 37 1.01 12.37 -11.34
N ARG A 38 0.92 11.14 -10.80
CA ARG A 38 2.05 10.41 -10.20
C ARG A 38 2.49 9.22 -11.05
N SER A 39 2.29 9.30 -12.35
CA SER A 39 2.65 8.24 -13.29
C SER A 39 4.13 8.25 -13.63
N ALA A 40 4.60 7.18 -14.26
CA ALA A 40 5.97 7.03 -14.72
C ALA A 40 6.45 8.19 -15.62
N ASP A 41 5.54 8.81 -16.38
CA ASP A 41 5.83 9.96 -17.25
C ASP A 41 5.98 11.28 -16.47
N ASN A 42 5.69 11.31 -15.19
CA ASN A 42 5.65 12.50 -14.34
C ASN A 42 6.59 12.37 -13.14
N ILE A 43 7.87 12.15 -13.45
CA ILE A 43 8.91 11.85 -12.46
C ILE A 43 9.05 12.94 -11.37
N ASP A 44 8.83 14.21 -11.70
CA ASP A 44 8.89 15.30 -10.74
C ASP A 44 7.79 15.17 -9.68
N ASN A 45 6.58 14.81 -10.07
CA ASN A 45 5.49 14.58 -9.12
C ASN A 45 5.70 13.29 -8.31
N LEU A 46 6.25 12.24 -8.92
CA LEU A 46 6.67 11.04 -8.18
C LEU A 46 7.70 11.39 -7.11
N ASN A 47 8.73 12.16 -7.46
CA ASN A 47 9.75 12.58 -6.50
C ASN A 47 9.18 13.47 -5.40
N ARG A 48 8.24 14.38 -5.71
CA ARG A 48 7.54 15.18 -4.69
C ARG A 48 6.69 14.32 -3.76
N SER A 49 6.05 13.27 -4.29
CA SER A 49 5.32 12.29 -3.48
C SER A 49 6.26 11.51 -2.57
N ALA A 50 7.41 11.06 -3.10
CA ALA A 50 8.43 10.37 -2.33
C ALA A 50 8.98 11.24 -1.17
N GLU A 51 9.29 12.51 -1.42
CA GLU A 51 9.75 13.43 -0.38
C GLU A 51 8.67 13.69 0.68
N TYR A 52 7.41 13.89 0.29
CA TYR A 52 6.30 14.02 1.25
C TYR A 52 6.18 12.79 2.17
N ILE A 53 6.22 11.59 1.58
CA ILE A 53 6.17 10.32 2.33
C ILE A 53 7.35 10.20 3.28
N LYS A 54 8.55 10.51 2.79
CA LYS A 54 9.79 10.50 3.58
C LYS A 54 9.74 11.47 4.77
N GLU A 55 9.23 12.68 4.57
CA GLU A 55 9.07 13.67 5.64
C GLU A 55 8.14 13.15 6.75
N VAL A 56 7.03 12.51 6.39
CA VAL A 56 6.10 11.91 7.36
C VAL A 56 6.78 10.76 8.11
N PHE A 57 7.50 9.88 7.43
CA PHE A 57 8.23 8.80 8.08
C PHE A 57 9.32 9.31 9.02
N VAL A 58 10.09 10.32 8.62
CA VAL A 58 11.10 10.94 9.49
C VAL A 58 10.43 11.58 10.72
N SER A 59 9.34 12.30 10.52
CA SER A 59 8.62 12.95 11.63
C SER A 59 8.01 11.97 12.62
N SER A 60 7.74 10.74 12.17
CA SER A 60 7.25 9.65 13.02
C SER A 60 8.35 8.90 13.79
N GLY A 61 9.60 9.33 13.67
CA GLY A 61 10.75 8.77 14.40
C GLY A 61 11.32 7.49 13.78
N ALA A 62 11.00 7.19 12.54
CA ALA A 62 11.57 6.07 11.80
C ALA A 62 13.05 6.30 11.43
N ARG A 63 13.79 5.22 11.26
CA ARG A 63 15.04 5.23 10.48
C ARG A 63 14.69 5.10 9.01
N VAL A 64 14.83 6.20 8.25
CA VAL A 64 14.36 6.27 6.87
C VAL A 64 15.51 6.12 5.87
N THR A 65 15.32 5.26 4.88
CA THR A 65 16.23 5.07 3.74
C THR A 65 15.46 5.29 2.44
N SER A 66 16.09 6.00 1.50
CA SER A 66 15.61 6.06 0.11
C SER A 66 16.37 5.01 -0.70
N GLN A 67 15.67 4.01 -1.21
CA GLN A 67 16.23 2.96 -2.06
C GLN A 67 16.02 3.31 -3.52
N ASP A 68 17.08 3.41 -4.30
CA ASP A 68 16.96 3.64 -5.74
C ASP A 68 16.38 2.40 -6.42
N VAL A 69 15.42 2.65 -7.32
CA VAL A 69 14.83 1.64 -8.21
C VAL A 69 15.43 1.86 -9.59
N PRO A 70 16.27 0.96 -10.11
CA PRO A 70 17.08 1.16 -11.30
C PRO A 70 16.26 0.98 -12.59
N ILE A 71 15.42 1.95 -12.90
CA ILE A 71 14.56 1.95 -14.09
C ILE A 71 15.05 3.01 -15.08
N THR A 72 15.01 2.68 -16.38
CA THR A 72 15.28 3.65 -17.44
C THR A 72 14.17 4.72 -17.45
N GLY A 73 14.56 5.97 -17.39
CA GLY A 73 13.62 7.11 -17.47
C GLY A 73 13.53 7.96 -16.20
N GLY A 74 14.16 7.56 -15.10
CA GLY A 74 14.17 8.44 -13.94
C GLY A 74 15.00 7.96 -12.75
N PRO A 75 15.17 8.79 -11.75
CA PRO A 75 15.44 8.33 -10.40
C PRO A 75 14.13 7.99 -9.71
N TYR A 76 13.69 6.72 -9.76
CA TYR A 76 12.57 6.21 -8.95
C TYR A 76 13.10 5.75 -7.61
N LYS A 77 12.30 5.89 -6.55
CA LYS A 77 12.75 5.57 -5.19
C LYS A 77 11.67 4.88 -4.38
N ASN A 78 12.01 3.75 -3.78
CA ASN A 78 11.25 3.28 -2.63
C ASN A 78 11.63 4.10 -1.40
N ILE A 79 10.66 4.40 -0.55
CA ILE A 79 10.89 5.03 0.74
C ILE A 79 10.66 4.00 1.82
N VAL A 80 11.74 3.64 2.51
CA VAL A 80 11.77 2.56 3.52
C VAL A 80 11.91 3.17 4.90
N ALA A 81 11.02 2.83 5.81
CA ALA A 81 10.98 3.33 7.19
C ALA A 81 11.04 2.17 8.18
N ASP A 82 12.11 2.08 8.94
CA ASP A 82 12.35 1.03 9.91
C ASP A 82 11.99 1.47 11.33
N TYR A 83 11.26 0.62 12.04
CA TYR A 83 10.87 0.77 13.43
C TYR A 83 11.27 -0.46 14.25
N GLY A 84 11.48 -0.25 15.55
CA GLY A 84 11.84 -1.31 16.48
C GLY A 84 13.26 -1.85 16.33
N PRO A 85 13.52 -3.10 16.76
CA PRO A 85 14.85 -3.71 16.74
C PRO A 85 15.43 -3.85 15.32
N ALA A 86 16.74 -3.64 15.21
CA ALA A 86 17.46 -3.74 13.93
C ALA A 86 17.76 -5.19 13.52
N ASP A 87 17.65 -6.14 14.44
CA ASP A 87 17.92 -7.56 14.27
C ASP A 87 16.62 -8.40 14.27
N GLY A 88 16.76 -9.67 13.95
CA GLY A 88 15.63 -10.62 13.90
C GLY A 88 14.70 -10.46 12.68
N PRO A 89 13.58 -11.17 12.65
CA PRO A 89 12.68 -11.18 11.51
C PRO A 89 11.89 -9.87 11.38
N LEU A 90 11.56 -9.53 10.12
CA LEU A 90 10.79 -8.35 9.75
C LEU A 90 9.30 -8.67 9.56
N ILE A 91 8.46 -7.70 9.94
CA ILE A 91 7.11 -7.53 9.42
C ILE A 91 7.17 -6.35 8.46
N ILE A 92 6.81 -6.56 7.19
CA ILE A 92 6.80 -5.52 6.17
C ILE A 92 5.36 -5.15 5.86
N ILE A 93 5.06 -3.86 5.82
CA ILE A 93 3.79 -3.33 5.33
C ILE A 93 4.12 -2.33 4.24
N GLY A 94 3.52 -2.49 3.07
CA GLY A 94 3.83 -1.65 1.92
C GLY A 94 2.60 -1.18 1.15
N ALA A 95 2.77 -0.09 0.42
CA ALA A 95 1.81 0.44 -0.54
C ALA A 95 2.57 1.11 -1.68
N HIS A 96 2.08 0.99 -2.92
CA HIS A 96 2.67 1.77 -4.01
C HIS A 96 2.13 3.20 -3.99
N TYR A 97 2.93 4.16 -4.49
CA TYR A 97 2.55 5.57 -4.47
C TYR A 97 2.43 6.20 -5.86
N ASP A 98 2.78 5.46 -6.90
CA ASP A 98 2.50 5.84 -8.28
C ASP A 98 1.00 5.69 -8.61
N SER A 99 0.59 6.19 -9.75
CA SER A 99 -0.79 6.09 -10.26
C SER A 99 -0.78 5.84 -11.76
N ALA A 100 -1.81 5.15 -12.24
CA ALA A 100 -1.91 4.72 -13.63
C ALA A 100 -2.00 5.89 -14.61
N SER A 101 -1.48 5.64 -15.82
CA SER A 101 -1.77 6.40 -17.03
C SER A 101 -2.29 5.46 -18.10
N SER A 102 -3.16 5.95 -18.96
CA SER A 102 -3.72 5.18 -20.07
C SER A 102 -3.88 6.05 -21.31
N TYR A 103 -4.02 5.41 -22.47
CA TYR A 103 -4.37 6.12 -23.70
C TYR A 103 -5.87 5.96 -23.99
N GLU A 104 -6.57 7.07 -24.07
CA GLU A 104 -7.98 7.13 -24.47
C GLU A 104 -8.10 7.99 -25.73
N ASN A 105 -8.61 7.42 -26.82
CA ASN A 105 -8.70 8.10 -28.13
C ASN A 105 -7.38 8.76 -28.57
N ASP A 106 -6.27 8.04 -28.45
CA ASP A 106 -4.91 8.52 -28.74
C ASP A 106 -4.42 9.70 -27.86
N GLN A 107 -5.14 10.00 -26.79
CA GLN A 107 -4.71 10.99 -25.81
C GLN A 107 -4.27 10.29 -24.52
N LEU A 108 -3.11 10.71 -23.98
CA LEU A 108 -2.63 10.23 -22.70
C LEU A 108 -3.48 10.84 -21.58
N THR A 109 -4.07 9.98 -20.77
CA THR A 109 -4.90 10.33 -19.62
C THR A 109 -4.29 9.79 -18.35
N TYR A 110 -4.56 10.45 -17.24
CA TYR A 110 -4.01 10.11 -15.93
C TYR A 110 -5.12 9.91 -14.92
N THR A 111 -5.06 8.79 -14.20
CA THR A 111 -5.97 8.58 -13.07
C THR A 111 -5.46 9.36 -11.85
N PRO A 112 -6.34 10.01 -11.08
CA PRO A 112 -5.92 10.62 -9.81
C PRO A 112 -5.37 9.59 -8.81
N GLY A 113 -5.77 8.32 -8.93
CA GLY A 113 -5.33 7.23 -8.08
C GLY A 113 -5.68 7.46 -6.61
N ALA A 114 -6.97 7.79 -6.31
CA ALA A 114 -7.39 8.08 -4.94
C ALA A 114 -7.52 6.80 -4.13
N ASP A 115 -8.17 5.79 -4.69
CA ASP A 115 -8.23 4.46 -4.10
C ASP A 115 -7.00 3.67 -4.47
N ASP A 116 -6.61 3.68 -5.73
CA ASP A 116 -5.42 3.05 -6.31
C ASP A 116 -4.30 4.07 -6.58
N ASN A 117 -3.28 4.24 -5.69
CA ASN A 117 -3.26 3.62 -4.35
C ASN A 117 -2.91 4.68 -3.27
N ALA A 118 -3.42 5.92 -3.43
CA ALA A 118 -3.26 6.94 -2.39
C ALA A 118 -3.93 6.51 -1.07
N SER A 119 -4.98 5.66 -1.12
CA SER A 119 -5.62 5.12 0.07
C SER A 119 -4.68 4.20 0.86
N GLY A 120 -3.97 3.31 0.17
CA GLY A 120 -2.95 2.45 0.78
C GLY A 120 -1.80 3.25 1.36
N VAL A 121 -1.31 4.28 0.65
CA VAL A 121 -0.29 5.20 1.18
C VAL A 121 -0.79 5.94 2.40
N ALA A 122 -2.03 6.43 2.40
CA ALA A 122 -2.61 7.10 3.56
C ALA A 122 -2.65 6.18 4.79
N GLY A 123 -3.07 4.92 4.60
CA GLY A 123 -3.03 3.90 5.64
C GLY A 123 -1.61 3.64 6.15
N LEU A 124 -0.63 3.59 5.25
CA LEU A 124 0.78 3.39 5.58
C LEU A 124 1.34 4.53 6.44
N LEU A 125 1.05 5.79 6.07
CA LEU A 125 1.48 6.96 6.82
C LEU A 125 0.78 7.08 8.18
N GLU A 126 -0.47 6.65 8.26
CA GLU A 126 -1.20 6.58 9.52
C GLU A 126 -0.60 5.53 10.48
N LEU A 127 -0.21 4.37 9.94
CA LEU A 127 0.54 3.36 10.70
C LEU A 127 1.85 3.92 11.25
N ALA A 128 2.58 4.72 10.48
CA ALA A 128 3.78 5.40 10.94
C ALA A 128 3.53 6.27 12.17
N ARG A 129 2.45 7.06 12.15
CA ARG A 129 2.04 7.89 13.32
C ARG A 129 1.66 7.05 14.54
N LEU A 130 1.01 5.90 14.34
CA LEU A 130 0.66 5.00 15.43
C LEU A 130 1.91 4.31 16.01
N LEU A 131 2.87 3.93 15.18
CA LEU A 131 4.14 3.34 15.62
C LEU A 131 5.01 4.33 16.40
N GLN A 132 4.93 5.63 16.11
CA GLN A 132 5.56 6.67 16.91
C GLN A 132 5.06 6.68 18.36
N GLN A 133 3.77 6.43 18.57
CA GLN A 133 3.18 6.42 19.90
C GLN A 133 3.57 5.19 20.72
N GLN A 134 3.85 4.08 20.05
CA GLN A 134 4.27 2.84 20.68
C GLN A 134 5.26 2.08 19.80
N ALA A 135 6.51 2.10 20.20
CA ALA A 135 7.56 1.37 19.51
C ALA A 135 7.26 -0.14 19.45
N PRO A 136 7.37 -0.77 18.28
CA PRO A 136 7.13 -2.21 18.14
C PRO A 136 8.23 -3.03 18.80
N LYS A 137 7.86 -4.21 19.32
CA LYS A 137 8.81 -5.15 19.95
C LYS A 137 9.54 -6.04 18.95
N THR A 138 9.13 -6.04 17.70
CA THR A 138 9.76 -6.72 16.57
C THR A 138 10.10 -5.70 15.49
N GLY A 139 11.01 -6.04 14.59
CA GLY A 139 11.31 -5.18 13.44
C GLY A 139 10.06 -5.01 12.57
N VAL A 140 9.66 -3.75 12.36
CA VAL A 140 8.59 -3.38 11.41
C VAL A 140 9.19 -2.45 10.38
N GLN A 141 8.91 -2.73 9.11
CA GLN A 141 9.34 -1.92 8.00
C GLN A 141 8.11 -1.46 7.22
N LEU A 142 7.91 -0.15 7.14
CA LEU A 142 6.91 0.46 6.27
C LEU A 142 7.58 0.88 4.98
N VAL A 143 7.01 0.51 3.84
CA VAL A 143 7.63 0.77 2.54
C VAL A 143 6.62 1.39 1.58
N ALA A 144 6.93 2.58 1.09
CA ALA A 144 6.23 3.16 -0.05
C ALA A 144 6.98 2.77 -1.33
N TYR A 145 6.32 2.03 -2.20
CA TYR A 145 6.90 1.50 -3.43
C TYR A 145 6.67 2.42 -4.61
N ALA A 146 7.70 2.59 -5.42
CA ALA A 146 7.58 3.20 -6.74
C ALA A 146 7.27 2.15 -7.81
N SER A 147 6.71 2.59 -8.95
CA SER A 147 6.63 1.81 -10.19
C SER A 147 5.90 0.46 -10.05
N GLU A 148 4.71 0.48 -9.48
CA GLU A 148 3.79 -0.68 -9.50
C GLU A 148 2.98 -0.72 -10.79
N GLU A 149 2.53 0.43 -11.25
CA GLU A 149 1.64 0.61 -12.39
C GLU A 149 2.31 0.30 -13.74
N PRO A 150 1.55 0.00 -14.80
CA PRO A 150 2.13 -0.12 -16.14
C PRO A 150 2.97 1.09 -16.55
N PRO A 151 4.12 0.87 -17.20
CA PRO A 151 4.55 -0.37 -17.86
C PRO A 151 5.30 -1.36 -16.97
N PHE A 152 5.51 -1.08 -15.70
CA PHE A 152 6.38 -1.87 -14.81
C PHE A 152 5.67 -3.04 -14.12
N PHE A 153 4.35 -3.07 -14.16
CA PHE A 153 3.55 -4.11 -13.52
C PHE A 153 4.03 -5.53 -13.86
N ARG A 154 4.28 -6.35 -12.84
CA ARG A 154 4.80 -7.73 -12.95
C ARG A 154 6.20 -7.85 -13.57
N SER A 155 7.00 -6.81 -13.53
CA SER A 155 8.39 -6.84 -13.95
C SER A 155 9.34 -6.84 -12.75
N ASP A 156 10.62 -7.13 -13.00
CA ASP A 156 11.69 -7.00 -12.00
C ASP A 156 12.02 -5.53 -11.69
N GLU A 157 11.46 -4.58 -12.46
CA GLU A 157 11.61 -3.14 -12.28
C GLU A 157 10.56 -2.57 -11.31
N MET A 158 9.60 -3.37 -10.83
CA MET A 158 8.70 -2.93 -9.77
C MET A 158 9.49 -2.59 -8.50
N GLY A 159 9.15 -1.49 -7.86
CA GLY A 159 9.76 -1.10 -6.60
C GLY A 159 9.71 -2.20 -5.53
N SER A 160 8.60 -2.92 -5.47
CA SER A 160 8.44 -4.07 -4.56
C SER A 160 9.39 -5.23 -4.89
N ALA A 161 9.64 -5.52 -6.17
CA ALA A 161 10.58 -6.55 -6.60
C ALA A 161 12.03 -6.18 -6.23
N VAL A 162 12.42 -4.93 -6.51
CA VAL A 162 13.74 -4.40 -6.13
C VAL A 162 13.95 -4.45 -4.61
N HIS A 163 12.94 -4.07 -3.84
CA HIS A 163 13.01 -4.14 -2.38
C HIS A 163 13.14 -5.58 -1.89
N ALA A 164 12.32 -6.49 -2.41
CA ALA A 164 12.36 -7.90 -2.02
C ALA A 164 13.74 -8.54 -2.31
N ALA A 165 14.35 -8.21 -3.45
CA ALA A 165 15.68 -8.71 -3.82
C ALA A 165 16.81 -8.16 -2.93
N SER A 166 16.61 -7.02 -2.27
CA SER A 166 17.60 -6.37 -1.39
C SER A 166 17.53 -6.82 0.07
N LEU A 167 16.54 -7.64 0.44
CA LEU A 167 16.32 -8.04 1.82
C LEU A 167 17.36 -9.05 2.30
N GLU A 168 18.07 -8.70 3.36
CA GLU A 168 19.04 -9.59 4.03
C GLU A 168 18.44 -10.26 5.28
N ARG A 169 17.38 -9.66 5.84
CA ARG A 169 16.71 -10.17 7.04
C ARG A 169 15.57 -11.11 6.67
N PRO A 170 15.31 -12.17 7.45
CA PRO A 170 14.16 -13.04 7.23
C PRO A 170 12.85 -12.25 7.39
N VAL A 171 11.95 -12.41 6.45
CA VAL A 171 10.60 -11.79 6.50
C VAL A 171 9.64 -12.79 7.12
N ARG A 172 8.98 -12.38 8.20
CA ARG A 172 7.94 -13.16 8.87
C ARG A 172 6.58 -12.97 8.23
N LEU A 173 6.28 -11.74 7.81
CA LEU A 173 5.01 -11.36 7.20
C LEU A 173 5.23 -10.16 6.29
N MET A 174 4.59 -10.16 5.12
CA MET A 174 4.44 -8.99 4.26
C MET A 174 2.95 -8.74 4.01
N ILE A 175 2.54 -7.49 4.18
CA ILE A 175 1.18 -7.01 3.92
C ILE A 175 1.27 -5.91 2.87
N ALA A 176 0.61 -6.08 1.73
CA ALA A 176 0.38 -5.00 0.77
C ALA A 176 -0.97 -4.35 1.08
N LEU A 177 -0.96 -3.03 1.24
CA LEU A 177 -2.17 -2.23 1.33
C LEU A 177 -2.54 -1.80 -0.08
N GLU A 178 -3.70 -2.24 -0.54
CA GLU A 178 -4.14 -2.04 -1.92
C GLU A 178 -5.62 -1.69 -1.94
N MET A 179 -5.98 -0.55 -2.55
CA MET A 179 -7.35 -0.09 -2.77
C MET A 179 -8.25 -0.21 -1.54
N ILE A 180 -7.86 0.43 -0.43
CA ILE A 180 -8.53 0.29 0.87
C ILE A 180 -9.40 1.49 1.25
N GLY A 181 -9.67 2.40 0.33
CA GLY A 181 -10.34 3.68 0.61
C GLY A 181 -11.76 3.82 0.07
N TYR A 182 -12.19 2.96 -0.85
CA TYR A 182 -13.52 3.06 -1.44
C TYR A 182 -14.51 2.12 -0.76
N TYR A 183 -15.66 2.68 -0.36
CA TYR A 183 -16.77 1.96 0.25
C TYR A 183 -18.08 2.35 -0.41
N ASP A 184 -18.90 1.36 -0.75
CA ASP A 184 -20.26 1.59 -1.21
C ASP A 184 -21.21 0.56 -0.55
N SER A 185 -22.14 1.06 0.29
CA SER A 185 -23.12 0.22 0.97
C SER A 185 -24.41 0.00 0.18
N ALA A 186 -24.48 0.48 -1.08
CA ALA A 186 -25.64 0.24 -1.94
C ALA A 186 -25.77 -1.25 -2.27
N PRO A 187 -26.98 -1.83 -2.31
CA PRO A 187 -27.17 -3.19 -2.78
C PRO A 187 -26.65 -3.37 -4.20
N GLY A 188 -25.91 -4.45 -4.46
CA GLY A 188 -25.32 -4.73 -5.77
C GLY A 188 -24.10 -3.88 -6.13
N SER A 189 -23.50 -3.17 -5.17
CA SER A 189 -22.30 -2.36 -5.39
C SER A 189 -21.00 -3.17 -5.48
N GLN A 190 -21.04 -4.46 -5.12
CA GLN A 190 -19.88 -5.35 -5.20
C GLN A 190 -19.98 -6.29 -6.39
N ASP A 191 -19.00 -6.21 -7.28
CA ASP A 191 -18.82 -7.14 -8.37
C ASP A 191 -17.71 -8.14 -8.05
N TYR A 192 -17.85 -9.36 -8.57
CA TYR A 192 -16.87 -10.44 -8.41
C TYR A 192 -16.40 -10.96 -9.76
N PRO A 193 -15.11 -11.32 -9.90
CA PRO A 193 -14.56 -11.84 -11.17
C PRO A 193 -15.20 -13.16 -11.60
N TYR A 194 -15.80 -13.90 -10.67
CA TYR A 194 -16.54 -15.12 -10.94
C TYR A 194 -17.96 -15.02 -10.39
N PRO A 195 -19.02 -15.18 -11.20
CA PRO A 195 -20.42 -15.06 -10.77
C PRO A 195 -20.82 -15.91 -9.56
N ALA A 196 -20.22 -17.12 -9.43
CA ALA A 196 -20.48 -17.98 -8.30
C ALA A 196 -20.04 -17.40 -6.93
N MET A 197 -19.15 -16.40 -6.93
CA MET A 197 -18.72 -15.75 -5.69
C MET A 197 -19.84 -14.91 -5.09
N SER A 198 -20.74 -14.32 -5.89
CA SER A 198 -21.89 -13.55 -5.39
C SER A 198 -22.90 -14.38 -4.60
N TRP A 199 -22.82 -15.71 -4.66
CA TRP A 199 -23.65 -16.59 -3.82
C TRP A 199 -23.09 -16.80 -2.42
N LEU A 200 -21.81 -16.52 -2.22
CA LEU A 200 -21.07 -16.81 -1.00
C LEU A 200 -20.61 -15.54 -0.27
N TYR A 201 -20.53 -14.42 -0.96
CA TYR A 201 -19.98 -13.17 -0.45
C TYR A 201 -21.02 -12.03 -0.51
N PRO A 202 -20.86 -10.96 0.30
CA PRO A 202 -21.78 -9.83 0.32
C PRO A 202 -21.93 -9.17 -1.04
N ASP A 203 -23.12 -8.66 -1.34
CA ASP A 203 -23.42 -7.87 -2.54
C ASP A 203 -23.10 -6.37 -2.41
N ARG A 204 -22.49 -5.96 -1.29
CA ARG A 204 -22.13 -4.57 -0.99
C ARG A 204 -20.63 -4.43 -0.81
N GLY A 205 -20.07 -3.37 -1.39
CA GLY A 205 -18.65 -3.05 -1.32
C GLY A 205 -18.27 -2.28 -0.04
N ASP A 206 -18.66 -2.78 1.13
CA ASP A 206 -18.43 -2.13 2.44
C ASP A 206 -17.53 -2.97 3.37
N PHE A 207 -16.64 -3.75 2.81
CA PHE A 207 -15.69 -4.59 3.53
C PHE A 207 -14.27 -4.50 2.96
N ILE A 208 -13.29 -4.92 3.74
CA ILE A 208 -11.91 -5.13 3.26
C ILE A 208 -11.70 -6.64 3.05
N ALA A 209 -11.21 -7.02 1.86
CA ALA A 209 -10.83 -8.38 1.56
C ALA A 209 -9.37 -8.65 1.91
N TRP A 210 -9.09 -9.85 2.43
CA TRP A 210 -7.74 -10.36 2.59
C TRP A 210 -7.49 -11.48 1.59
N SER A 211 -6.41 -11.37 0.82
CA SER A 211 -5.88 -12.49 0.05
C SER A 211 -4.53 -12.91 0.61
N ALA A 212 -4.27 -14.21 0.68
CA ALA A 212 -3.05 -14.72 1.28
C ALA A 212 -2.54 -15.95 0.53
N GLU A 213 -1.23 -16.12 0.48
CA GLU A 213 -0.64 -17.36 -0.02
C GLU A 213 -0.77 -18.46 1.02
N TYR A 214 -1.43 -19.56 0.66
CA TYR A 214 -1.85 -20.62 1.59
C TYR A 214 -0.72 -21.22 2.42
N ARG A 215 0.43 -21.47 1.81
CA ARG A 215 1.54 -22.16 2.49
C ARG A 215 2.32 -21.29 3.46
N ILE A 216 2.36 -19.99 3.21
CA ILE A 216 3.21 -19.04 3.94
C ILE A 216 2.37 -18.21 4.91
N SER A 217 1.21 -17.75 4.49
CA SER A 217 0.46 -16.70 5.19
C SER A 217 -0.67 -17.22 6.09
N THR A 218 -1.12 -18.49 5.94
CA THR A 218 -2.24 -19.03 6.70
C THR A 218 -2.12 -18.93 8.24
N PRO A 219 -0.94 -19.01 8.86
CA PRO A 219 -0.81 -18.82 10.30
C PRO A 219 -1.23 -17.42 10.79
N PHE A 220 -1.28 -16.43 9.89
CA PHE A 220 -1.59 -15.03 10.21
C PHE A 220 -3.01 -14.63 9.84
N VAL A 221 -3.72 -15.45 9.09
CA VAL A 221 -5.06 -15.16 8.53
C VAL A 221 -6.17 -15.98 9.23
N ARG A 222 -5.82 -16.79 10.22
CA ARG A 222 -6.77 -17.59 11.03
C ARG A 222 -7.33 -16.82 12.19
#